data_e9df93598c62306ac65d5f6e417594fe
#
_entry.id   e9df93598c62306ac65d5f6e417594fe
#
_cell.length_a   1.000
_cell.length_b   1.000
_cell.length_c   1.000
_cell.angle_alpha   90.00
_cell.angle_beta   90.00
_cell.angle_gamma   90.00
#
_symmetry.space_group_name_H-M   'P 1'
#
loop_
_entity.id
_entity.type
_entity.pdbx_description
1 polymer ?
#
loop_
_entity_poly.entity_id
_entity_poly.type
_entity_poly.pdbx_seq_one_letter_code
_entity_poly.pdbx_strand_id
1 'polypeptide(L)'
;MDFLIIKTNPKANIMTTTYMPTLSLAHAQKKAQLLSSIRHFFLTKNVLEVTTPILSHAGNTDVYIESVQAFFHHHGKKHTGYLHTSPEFAMKRLLASYQVPIYQICQVFRDNEQGGRHNIEFTMLEWYRPKFDLAMLACELEELLAAVFHHPIKLQQLSYADAFEKYAAIHPFSASLTELKSCATHHKIRLDMGVDRQGWLDLLFSHLVEPKLGFEAPTLITDYPPATAALAKISTDNNGHLVASRFELYINGIEIANAYDELANKNELLARFQADNALRAKLNLPTMPIDYNLLDACDDLPVCSGIALGIDRLFMVLHNLPDINHAIAITSERA
;
A
#
# COMPACT_ATOMS: atom_id res chain seq x y z
N MET A 1 -41.45 37.88 26.40
CA MET A 1 -40.71 38.12 25.10
C MET A 1 -39.25 38.25 25.47
N ASP A 2 -38.59 37.12 25.67
CA ASP A 2 -37.16 37.12 26.02
C ASP A 2 -36.37 36.63 24.82
N PHE A 3 -35.61 37.55 24.25
CA PHE A 3 -34.70 37.25 23.14
C PHE A 3 -33.45 36.55 23.67
N LEU A 4 -33.32 35.27 23.30
CA LEU A 4 -32.13 34.46 23.55
C LEU A 4 -30.97 34.99 22.67
N ILE A 5 -30.03 35.71 23.26
CA ILE A 5 -28.79 36.11 22.59
C ILE A 5 -27.87 34.91 22.53
N ILE A 6 -27.77 34.28 21.36
CA ILE A 6 -26.74 33.29 21.07
C ILE A 6 -25.41 34.00 20.96
N LYS A 7 -24.58 33.86 21.98
CA LYS A 7 -23.16 34.29 21.93
C LYS A 7 -22.43 33.35 20.95
N THR A 8 -22.21 33.81 19.72
CA THR A 8 -21.26 33.21 18.82
C THR A 8 -19.86 33.47 19.35
N ASN A 9 -19.19 32.38 19.76
CA ASN A 9 -17.78 32.38 20.10
C ASN A 9 -16.97 32.64 18.81
N PRO A 10 -16.20 33.72 18.68
CA PRO A 10 -15.35 33.88 17.50
C PRO A 10 -14.24 32.86 17.61
N LYS A 11 -14.33 31.76 16.80
CA LYS A 11 -13.17 30.94 16.53
C LYS A 11 -12.09 31.87 15.99
N ALA A 12 -11.04 32.06 16.78
CA ALA A 12 -9.85 32.74 16.32
C ALA A 12 -9.41 32.04 15.02
N ASN A 13 -9.56 32.73 13.90
CA ASN A 13 -8.88 32.36 12.64
C ASN A 13 -7.38 32.54 12.94
N ILE A 14 -6.75 31.45 13.39
CA ILE A 14 -5.29 31.35 13.30
C ILE A 14 -5.06 31.30 11.79
N MET A 15 -4.68 32.43 11.19
CA MET A 15 -4.10 32.45 9.85
C MET A 15 -2.86 31.57 9.93
N THR A 16 -3.02 30.29 9.59
CA THR A 16 -1.87 29.41 9.33
C THR A 16 -1.16 30.01 8.13
N THR A 17 0.02 30.55 8.35
CA THR A 17 0.87 31.06 7.28
C THR A 17 1.13 29.88 6.34
N THR A 18 0.58 29.94 5.14
CA THR A 18 0.53 28.81 4.19
C THR A 18 1.91 28.29 3.76
N TYR A 19 2.98 29.11 3.90
CA TYR A 19 4.35 28.71 3.58
C TYR A 19 5.03 27.86 4.67
N MET A 20 4.46 27.79 5.88
CA MET A 20 5.07 27.05 6.98
C MET A 20 4.94 25.55 6.77
N PRO A 21 6.01 24.77 7.01
CA PRO A 21 5.95 23.32 6.94
C PRO A 21 4.98 22.74 7.99
N THR A 22 4.38 21.61 7.67
CA THR A 22 3.57 20.80 8.61
C THR A 22 4.46 19.94 9.51
N LEU A 23 5.59 19.48 8.99
CA LEU A 23 6.60 18.72 9.73
C LEU A 23 7.51 19.67 10.51
N SER A 24 7.65 19.48 11.82
CA SER A 24 8.59 20.26 12.64
C SER A 24 10.04 19.98 12.24
N LEU A 25 10.96 20.95 12.47
CA LEU A 25 12.38 20.74 12.22
C LEU A 25 12.95 19.52 12.96
N ALA A 26 12.54 19.30 14.21
CA ALA A 26 12.97 18.14 14.99
C ALA A 26 12.52 16.82 14.35
N HIS A 27 11.29 16.75 13.84
CA HIS A 27 10.81 15.57 13.11
C HIS A 27 11.46 15.43 11.74
N ALA A 28 11.74 16.54 11.03
CA ALA A 28 12.48 16.49 9.77
C ALA A 28 13.89 15.88 9.95
N GLN A 29 14.60 16.26 11.02
CA GLN A 29 15.89 15.67 11.38
C GLN A 29 15.78 14.16 11.67
N LYS A 30 14.75 13.74 12.43
CA LYS A 30 14.49 12.32 12.70
C LYS A 30 14.12 11.53 11.44
N LYS A 31 13.34 12.14 10.53
CA LYS A 31 13.01 11.50 9.25
C LYS A 31 14.25 11.31 8.37
N ALA A 32 15.16 12.28 8.35
CA ALA A 32 16.45 12.15 7.68
C ALA A 32 17.30 11.02 8.29
N GLN A 33 17.29 10.86 9.61
CA GLN A 33 17.95 9.74 10.30
C GLN A 33 17.31 8.39 9.94
N LEU A 34 15.98 8.29 9.90
CA LEU A 34 15.26 7.10 9.46
C LEU A 34 15.69 6.68 8.05
N LEU A 35 15.69 7.61 7.10
CA LEU A 35 16.14 7.34 5.72
C LEU A 35 17.60 6.87 5.64
N SER A 36 18.49 7.48 6.46
CA SER A 36 19.88 7.06 6.56
C SER A 36 20.02 5.64 7.13
N SER A 37 19.24 5.31 8.16
CA SER A 37 19.22 3.96 8.77
C SER A 37 18.74 2.90 7.79
N ILE A 38 17.68 3.18 7.02
CA ILE A 38 17.18 2.30 5.96
C ILE A 38 18.26 2.04 4.90
N ARG A 39 18.91 3.10 4.40
CA ARG A 39 20.01 2.97 3.41
C ARG A 39 21.19 2.18 3.96
N HIS A 40 21.55 2.41 5.23
CA HIS A 40 22.61 1.65 5.88
C HIS A 40 22.26 0.16 6.00
N PHE A 41 21.01 -0.15 6.37
CA PHE A 41 20.52 -1.53 6.44
C PHE A 41 20.69 -2.25 5.09
N PHE A 42 20.21 -1.68 4.00
CA PHE A 42 20.32 -2.30 2.68
C PHE A 42 21.75 -2.37 2.16
N LEU A 43 22.59 -1.40 2.50
CA LEU A 43 24.02 -1.44 2.19
C LEU A 43 24.68 -2.66 2.87
N THR A 44 24.39 -2.93 4.14
CA THR A 44 24.95 -4.10 4.87
C THR A 44 24.46 -5.44 4.32
N LYS A 45 23.30 -5.44 3.65
CA LYS A 45 22.69 -6.62 3.00
C LYS A 45 23.10 -6.79 1.55
N ASN A 46 23.98 -5.92 1.01
CA ASN A 46 24.38 -5.87 -0.41
C ASN A 46 23.17 -5.79 -1.36
N VAL A 47 22.17 -4.98 -1.02
CA VAL A 47 21.03 -4.66 -1.88
C VAL A 47 21.33 -3.36 -2.62
N LEU A 48 21.21 -3.36 -3.94
CA LEU A 48 21.54 -2.21 -4.79
C LEU A 48 20.43 -1.14 -4.71
N GLU A 49 20.77 0.10 -4.36
CA GLU A 49 19.85 1.24 -4.52
C GLU A 49 19.72 1.57 -6.00
N VAL A 50 18.47 1.61 -6.49
CA VAL A 50 18.16 1.97 -7.88
C VAL A 50 17.24 3.18 -7.93
N THR A 51 17.15 3.79 -9.10
CA THR A 51 16.19 4.85 -9.38
C THR A 51 15.45 4.56 -10.68
N THR A 52 14.16 4.83 -10.68
CA THR A 52 13.28 4.64 -11.84
C THR A 52 12.55 5.94 -12.19
N PRO A 53 12.06 6.10 -13.43
CA PRO A 53 11.26 7.27 -13.78
C PRO A 53 9.97 7.32 -12.97
N ILE A 54 9.63 8.52 -12.46
CA ILE A 54 8.34 8.79 -11.81
C ILE A 54 7.22 8.89 -12.85
N LEU A 55 7.52 9.47 -14.00
CA LEU A 55 6.57 9.63 -15.11
C LEU A 55 6.62 8.40 -16.01
N SER A 56 5.49 7.71 -16.14
CA SER A 56 5.30 6.51 -16.96
C SER A 56 4.34 6.76 -18.12
N HIS A 57 4.47 5.97 -19.20
CA HIS A 57 3.48 5.92 -20.27
C HIS A 57 2.26 5.06 -19.92
N ALA A 58 2.39 4.18 -18.95
CA ALA A 58 1.33 3.31 -18.44
C ALA A 58 0.93 3.73 -17.03
N GLY A 59 -0.36 3.67 -16.73
CA GLY A 59 -0.91 3.83 -15.38
C GLY A 59 -1.09 2.47 -14.69
N ASN A 60 -1.42 2.50 -13.40
CA ASN A 60 -1.83 1.31 -12.68
C ASN A 60 -3.25 0.91 -13.11
N THR A 61 -3.46 -0.36 -13.44
CA THR A 61 -4.78 -0.88 -13.85
C THR A 61 -5.69 -1.19 -12.66
N ASP A 62 -5.14 -1.33 -11.45
CA ASP A 62 -5.93 -1.58 -10.24
C ASP A 62 -7.07 -0.56 -10.11
N VAL A 63 -8.28 -1.07 -9.82
CA VAL A 63 -9.51 -0.28 -9.78
C VAL A 63 -9.56 0.66 -8.58
N TYR A 64 -8.86 0.31 -7.51
CA TYR A 64 -8.85 1.03 -6.24
C TYR A 64 -7.64 1.95 -6.07
N ILE A 65 -6.68 1.92 -7.02
CA ILE A 65 -5.51 2.80 -7.02
C ILE A 65 -5.54 3.69 -8.25
N GLU A 66 -5.78 4.98 -8.06
CA GLU A 66 -5.86 5.92 -9.16
C GLU A 66 -4.54 6.62 -9.41
N SER A 67 -4.09 6.62 -10.69
CA SER A 67 -2.86 7.28 -11.11
C SER A 67 -3.10 8.75 -11.42
N VAL A 68 -2.26 9.63 -10.88
CA VAL A 68 -2.26 11.05 -11.27
C VAL A 68 -1.83 11.18 -12.73
N GLN A 69 -2.68 11.76 -13.55
CA GLN A 69 -2.41 12.01 -14.97
C GLN A 69 -1.52 13.24 -15.16
N ALA A 70 -0.51 13.13 -16.01
CA ALA A 70 0.38 14.23 -16.37
C ALA A 70 0.46 14.43 -17.88
N PHE A 71 0.76 15.65 -18.31
CA PHE A 71 0.95 15.98 -19.72
C PHE A 71 2.38 16.47 -19.97
N PHE A 72 3.01 15.95 -21.01
CA PHE A 72 4.36 16.35 -21.41
C PHE A 72 4.49 16.49 -22.93
N HIS A 73 5.54 17.14 -23.39
CA HIS A 73 5.81 17.30 -24.81
C HIS A 73 7.07 16.52 -25.19
N HIS A 74 6.96 15.75 -26.28
CA HIS A 74 8.08 15.04 -26.88
C HIS A 74 8.06 15.28 -28.40
N HIS A 75 9.15 15.77 -28.97
CA HIS A 75 9.24 16.17 -30.38
C HIS A 75 8.10 17.10 -30.83
N GLY A 76 7.74 18.07 -29.99
CA GLY A 76 6.69 19.05 -30.29
C GLY A 76 5.24 18.51 -30.20
N LYS A 77 5.05 17.25 -29.88
CA LYS A 77 3.71 16.63 -29.68
C LYS A 77 3.41 16.51 -28.19
N LYS A 78 2.15 16.79 -27.83
CA LYS A 78 1.61 16.57 -26.49
C LYS A 78 1.36 15.08 -26.28
N HIS A 79 1.85 14.56 -25.16
CA HIS A 79 1.63 13.19 -24.70
C HIS A 79 0.97 13.19 -23.34
N THR A 80 0.22 12.14 -23.05
CA THR A 80 -0.29 11.83 -21.73
C THR A 80 0.64 10.82 -21.08
N GLY A 81 0.96 11.05 -19.82
CA GLY A 81 1.66 10.10 -18.94
C GLY A 81 0.98 10.03 -17.60
N TYR A 82 1.51 9.18 -16.74
CA TYR A 82 0.98 8.91 -15.41
C TYR A 82 2.13 8.96 -14.42
N LEU A 83 1.93 9.63 -13.29
CA LEU A 83 2.82 9.53 -12.17
C LEU A 83 2.64 8.15 -11.52
N HIS A 84 3.72 7.46 -11.22
CA HIS A 84 3.66 6.08 -10.74
C HIS A 84 3.04 6.01 -9.33
N THR A 85 2.21 5.01 -9.11
CA THR A 85 1.60 4.71 -7.80
C THR A 85 2.49 3.84 -6.92
N SER A 86 3.53 3.25 -7.52
CA SER A 86 4.65 2.48 -6.97
C SER A 86 5.71 2.38 -8.07
N PRO A 87 7.00 2.24 -7.76
CA PRO A 87 8.06 2.00 -8.75
C PRO A 87 8.07 0.56 -9.30
N GLU A 88 7.15 -0.31 -8.89
CA GLU A 88 7.09 -1.76 -9.13
C GLU A 88 7.36 -2.15 -10.58
N PHE A 89 6.60 -1.56 -11.55
CA PHE A 89 6.70 -1.94 -12.97
C PHE A 89 8.10 -1.71 -13.53
N ALA A 90 8.70 -0.57 -13.21
CA ALA A 90 10.05 -0.24 -13.66
C ALA A 90 11.12 -1.03 -12.88
N MET A 91 10.95 -1.23 -11.58
CA MET A 91 11.87 -2.03 -10.76
C MET A 91 11.89 -3.49 -11.18
N LYS A 92 10.74 -4.10 -11.50
CA LYS A 92 10.68 -5.48 -12.03
C LYS A 92 11.42 -5.62 -13.36
N ARG A 93 11.38 -4.61 -14.23
CA ARG A 93 12.18 -4.59 -15.46
C ARG A 93 13.67 -4.52 -15.19
N LEU A 94 14.12 -3.73 -14.19
CA LEU A 94 15.50 -3.72 -13.74
C LEU A 94 15.89 -5.08 -13.13
N LEU A 95 15.01 -5.66 -12.32
CA LEU A 95 15.25 -6.95 -11.68
C LEU A 95 15.40 -8.08 -12.71
N ALA A 96 14.57 -8.08 -13.76
CA ALA A 96 14.67 -9.03 -14.88
C ALA A 96 16.03 -8.91 -15.60
N SER A 97 16.53 -7.70 -15.77
CA SER A 97 17.82 -7.45 -16.43
C SER A 97 19.05 -7.67 -15.53
N TYR A 98 18.99 -7.19 -14.28
CA TYR A 98 20.17 -7.17 -13.39
C TYR A 98 20.35 -8.48 -12.60
N GLN A 99 19.25 -9.21 -12.32
CA GLN A 99 19.26 -10.46 -11.57
C GLN A 99 19.87 -10.37 -10.17
N VAL A 100 19.88 -9.17 -9.56
CA VAL A 100 20.45 -8.90 -8.23
C VAL A 100 19.40 -8.26 -7.33
N PRO A 101 19.55 -8.34 -5.99
CA PRO A 101 18.68 -7.64 -5.05
C PRO A 101 18.73 -6.13 -5.28
N ILE A 102 17.55 -5.50 -5.34
CA ILE A 102 17.42 -4.05 -5.56
C ILE A 102 16.46 -3.42 -4.56
N TYR A 103 16.65 -2.15 -4.23
CA TYR A 103 15.68 -1.34 -3.51
C TYR A 103 15.62 0.09 -4.05
N GLN A 104 14.52 0.78 -3.79
CA GLN A 104 14.34 2.19 -4.14
C GLN A 104 13.59 2.91 -3.01
N ILE A 105 13.99 4.14 -2.72
CA ILE A 105 13.21 5.10 -1.94
C ILE A 105 12.81 6.21 -2.90
N CYS A 106 11.51 6.42 -3.11
CA CYS A 106 11.01 7.43 -4.03
C CYS A 106 9.68 8.01 -3.60
N GLN A 107 9.30 9.12 -4.22
CA GLN A 107 7.94 9.64 -4.15
C GLN A 107 7.03 8.83 -5.06
N VAL A 108 5.82 8.56 -4.58
CA VAL A 108 4.75 7.90 -5.31
C VAL A 108 3.48 8.72 -5.21
N PHE A 109 2.56 8.53 -6.17
CA PHE A 109 1.40 9.40 -6.34
C PHE A 109 0.14 8.56 -6.51
N ARG A 110 -0.87 8.80 -5.67
CA ARG A 110 -2.17 8.16 -5.78
C ARG A 110 -3.24 9.23 -5.72
N ASP A 111 -3.96 9.39 -6.81
CA ASP A 111 -5.01 10.40 -6.90
C ASP A 111 -6.17 10.08 -5.95
N ASN A 112 -6.85 11.10 -5.47
CA ASN A 112 -7.94 11.00 -4.50
C ASN A 112 -7.58 10.39 -3.14
N GLU A 113 -6.33 9.98 -2.88
CA GLU A 113 -5.90 9.52 -1.56
C GLU A 113 -5.50 10.69 -0.66
N GLN A 114 -6.46 11.19 0.13
CA GLN A 114 -6.27 12.28 1.07
C GLN A 114 -7.01 12.03 2.39
N GLY A 115 -6.33 12.19 3.52
CA GLY A 115 -6.92 11.95 4.84
C GLY A 115 -5.88 11.82 5.94
N GLY A 116 -6.30 11.42 7.15
CA GLY A 116 -5.40 11.30 8.30
C GLY A 116 -4.25 10.29 8.14
N ARG A 117 -4.37 9.36 7.20
CA ARG A 117 -3.36 8.31 6.91
C ARG A 117 -2.88 8.33 5.46
N HIS A 118 -3.33 9.31 4.64
CA HIS A 118 -3.08 9.39 3.21
C HIS A 118 -2.74 10.80 2.78
N ASN A 119 -1.85 10.93 1.81
CA ASN A 119 -1.56 12.13 1.05
C ASN A 119 -1.33 11.72 -0.40
N ILE A 120 -1.74 12.55 -1.36
CA ILE A 120 -1.63 12.23 -2.80
C ILE A 120 -0.19 11.88 -3.18
N GLU A 121 0.79 12.60 -2.62
CA GLU A 121 2.21 12.32 -2.77
C GLU A 121 2.79 11.85 -1.44
N PHE A 122 3.46 10.69 -1.42
CA PHE A 122 4.11 10.16 -0.22
C PHE A 122 5.38 9.37 -0.55
N THR A 123 6.19 9.11 0.47
CA THR A 123 7.46 8.41 0.30
C THR A 123 7.27 6.92 0.49
N MET A 124 7.71 6.15 -0.50
CA MET A 124 7.70 4.69 -0.49
C MET A 124 9.13 4.14 -0.49
N LEU A 125 9.35 3.10 0.29
CA LEU A 125 10.46 2.18 0.18
C LEU A 125 9.94 0.92 -0.48
N GLU A 126 10.60 0.48 -1.55
CA GLU A 126 10.25 -0.77 -2.22
C GLU A 126 11.50 -1.57 -2.51
N TRP A 127 11.48 -2.91 -2.27
CA TRP A 127 12.63 -3.75 -2.55
C TRP A 127 12.23 -5.15 -2.99
N TYR A 128 13.13 -5.79 -3.74
CA TYR A 128 12.97 -7.10 -4.35
C TYR A 128 14.16 -8.00 -4.04
N ARG A 129 13.87 -9.24 -3.67
CA ARG A 129 14.88 -10.22 -3.27
C ARG A 129 14.78 -11.48 -4.14
N PRO A 130 15.67 -11.63 -5.16
CA PRO A 130 15.77 -12.89 -5.90
C PRO A 130 16.01 -14.07 -4.95
N LYS A 131 15.32 -15.19 -5.21
CA LYS A 131 15.38 -16.45 -4.45
C LYS A 131 14.81 -16.38 -3.03
N PHE A 132 14.21 -15.28 -2.61
CA PHE A 132 13.46 -15.23 -1.36
C PHE A 132 12.02 -15.67 -1.60
N ASP A 133 11.49 -16.40 -0.61
CA ASP A 133 10.07 -16.55 -0.41
C ASP A 133 9.54 -15.50 0.58
N LEU A 134 8.23 -15.51 0.83
CA LEU A 134 7.60 -14.57 1.76
C LEU A 134 8.09 -14.72 3.21
N ALA A 135 8.45 -15.93 3.64
CA ALA A 135 8.95 -16.16 4.99
C ALA A 135 10.35 -15.53 5.17
N MET A 136 11.22 -15.68 4.20
CA MET A 136 12.53 -15.03 4.19
C MET A 136 12.40 -13.51 4.14
N LEU A 137 11.45 -13.00 3.33
CA LEU A 137 11.18 -11.56 3.22
C LEU A 137 10.60 -10.99 4.54
N ALA A 138 9.73 -11.74 5.23
CA ALA A 138 9.21 -11.37 6.55
C ALA A 138 10.31 -11.31 7.60
N CYS A 139 11.27 -12.23 7.59
CA CYS A 139 12.44 -12.17 8.47
C CYS A 139 13.30 -10.92 8.20
N GLU A 140 13.53 -10.58 6.93
CA GLU A 140 14.28 -9.36 6.57
C GLU A 140 13.53 -8.08 6.98
N LEU A 141 12.20 -8.08 6.86
CA LEU A 141 11.36 -6.99 7.35
C LEU A 141 11.44 -6.84 8.87
N GLU A 142 11.44 -7.96 9.64
CA GLU A 142 11.64 -7.95 11.09
C GLU A 142 12.99 -7.32 11.47
N GLU A 143 14.06 -7.67 10.75
CA GLU A 143 15.39 -7.09 10.95
C GLU A 143 15.45 -5.60 10.60
N LEU A 144 14.79 -5.16 9.50
CA LEU A 144 14.68 -3.75 9.13
C LEU A 144 13.94 -2.96 10.20
N LEU A 145 12.81 -3.47 10.68
CA LEU A 145 12.05 -2.83 11.76
C LEU A 145 12.89 -2.73 13.04
N ALA A 146 13.61 -3.79 13.43
CA ALA A 146 14.49 -3.76 14.59
C ALA A 146 15.60 -2.69 14.46
N ALA A 147 16.15 -2.52 13.24
CA ALA A 147 17.16 -1.50 12.97
C ALA A 147 16.61 -0.08 13.09
N VAL A 148 15.39 0.19 12.65
CA VAL A 148 14.78 1.54 12.68
C VAL A 148 14.11 1.88 13.99
N PHE A 149 13.62 0.89 14.73
CA PHE A 149 13.06 1.06 16.08
C PHE A 149 14.13 1.02 17.18
N HIS A 150 15.36 0.61 16.85
CA HIS A 150 16.49 0.46 17.78
C HIS A 150 16.24 -0.50 18.93
N HIS A 151 15.39 -1.51 18.73
CA HIS A 151 15.16 -2.62 19.66
C HIS A 151 14.69 -3.86 18.91
N PRO A 152 14.86 -5.08 19.46
CA PRO A 152 14.34 -6.29 18.85
C PRO A 152 12.83 -6.18 18.60
N ILE A 153 12.43 -6.54 17.41
CA ILE A 153 11.02 -6.64 17.00
C ILE A 153 10.74 -8.13 16.76
N LYS A 154 9.55 -8.58 17.12
CA LYS A 154 9.02 -9.90 16.76
C LYS A 154 7.69 -9.72 16.06
N LEU A 155 7.60 -10.18 14.82
CA LEU A 155 6.36 -10.14 14.06
C LEU A 155 5.41 -11.24 14.57
N GLN A 156 4.14 -10.87 14.73
CA GLN A 156 3.04 -11.84 14.84
C GLN A 156 2.52 -12.11 13.42
N GLN A 157 2.02 -13.33 13.20
CA GLN A 157 1.41 -13.71 11.93
C GLN A 157 0.03 -14.29 12.17
N LEU A 158 -0.94 -13.84 11.39
CA LEU A 158 -2.30 -14.38 11.29
C LEU A 158 -2.64 -14.58 9.82
N SER A 159 -3.33 -15.67 9.48
CA SER A 159 -3.96 -15.75 8.17
C SER A 159 -5.13 -14.79 8.07
N TYR A 160 -5.52 -14.42 6.86
CA TYR A 160 -6.72 -13.61 6.61
C TYR A 160 -7.96 -14.27 7.21
N ALA A 161 -8.06 -15.61 7.11
CA ALA A 161 -9.15 -16.37 7.70
C ALA A 161 -9.16 -16.28 9.23
N ASP A 162 -8.02 -16.54 9.89
CA ASP A 162 -7.92 -16.48 11.36
C ASP A 162 -8.23 -15.08 11.88
N ALA A 163 -7.78 -14.03 11.16
CA ALA A 163 -8.07 -12.65 11.53
C ALA A 163 -9.57 -12.33 11.44
N PHE A 164 -10.26 -12.81 10.40
CA PHE A 164 -11.71 -12.66 10.27
C PHE A 164 -12.47 -13.44 11.35
N GLU A 165 -12.10 -14.68 11.61
CA GLU A 165 -12.70 -15.46 12.67
C GLU A 165 -12.53 -14.81 14.04
N LYS A 166 -11.33 -14.32 14.32
CA LYS A 166 -10.98 -13.67 15.59
C LYS A 166 -11.76 -12.38 15.85
N TYR A 167 -11.90 -11.53 14.82
CA TYR A 167 -12.40 -10.17 15.00
C TYR A 167 -13.79 -9.91 14.44
N ALA A 168 -14.25 -10.71 13.47
CA ALA A 168 -15.58 -10.60 12.86
C ALA A 168 -16.48 -11.83 13.09
N ALA A 169 -15.96 -12.91 13.69
CA ALA A 169 -16.64 -14.17 13.93
C ALA A 169 -17.24 -14.79 12.64
N ILE A 170 -16.55 -14.63 11.52
CA ILE A 170 -16.95 -15.13 10.19
C ILE A 170 -15.73 -15.78 9.52
N HIS A 171 -15.93 -16.93 8.85
CA HIS A 171 -14.91 -17.51 7.99
C HIS A 171 -15.00 -16.93 6.57
N PRO A 172 -13.99 -16.15 6.10
CA PRO A 172 -14.12 -15.32 4.89
C PRO A 172 -14.24 -16.12 3.60
N PHE A 173 -13.67 -17.34 3.52
CA PHE A 173 -13.73 -18.16 2.30
C PHE A 173 -15.08 -18.91 2.15
N SER A 174 -15.74 -19.29 3.25
CA SER A 174 -16.96 -20.08 3.23
C SER A 174 -18.26 -19.27 3.48
N ALA A 175 -18.16 -18.07 4.08
CA ALA A 175 -19.33 -17.25 4.39
C ALA A 175 -20.12 -16.88 3.13
N SER A 176 -21.42 -17.05 3.18
CA SER A 176 -22.36 -16.60 2.16
C SER A 176 -22.49 -15.07 2.15
N LEU A 177 -22.97 -14.51 1.04
CA LEU A 177 -23.27 -13.09 0.94
C LEU A 177 -24.25 -12.62 2.04
N THR A 178 -25.22 -13.46 2.40
CA THR A 178 -26.19 -13.17 3.47
C THR A 178 -25.52 -13.06 4.83
N GLU A 179 -24.58 -13.94 5.14
CA GLU A 179 -23.81 -13.90 6.40
C GLU A 179 -22.93 -12.64 6.47
N LEU A 180 -22.24 -12.27 5.38
CA LEU A 180 -21.45 -11.05 5.31
C LEU A 180 -22.32 -9.80 5.56
N LYS A 181 -23.48 -9.69 4.91
CA LYS A 181 -24.45 -8.61 5.12
C LYS A 181 -24.97 -8.56 6.56
N SER A 182 -25.27 -9.72 7.13
CA SER A 182 -25.74 -9.84 8.51
C SER A 182 -24.68 -9.38 9.51
N CYS A 183 -23.41 -9.73 9.26
CA CYS A 183 -22.28 -9.26 10.06
C CYS A 183 -22.16 -7.74 10.02
N ALA A 184 -22.17 -7.13 8.83
CA ALA A 184 -22.12 -5.69 8.68
C ALA A 184 -23.29 -5.00 9.44
N THR A 185 -24.50 -5.53 9.33
CA THR A 185 -25.68 -5.02 10.03
C THR A 185 -25.52 -5.13 11.55
N HIS A 186 -25.04 -6.27 12.05
CA HIS A 186 -24.79 -6.50 13.48
C HIS A 186 -23.80 -5.46 14.05
N HIS A 187 -22.75 -5.16 13.29
CA HIS A 187 -21.74 -4.17 13.66
C HIS A 187 -22.10 -2.73 13.28
N LYS A 188 -23.36 -2.48 12.85
CA LYS A 188 -23.89 -1.15 12.50
C LYS A 188 -23.13 -0.45 11.35
N ILE A 189 -22.51 -1.23 10.48
CA ILE A 189 -21.90 -0.73 9.25
C ILE A 189 -23.03 -0.45 8.25
N ARG A 190 -23.13 0.80 7.76
CA ARG A 190 -24.28 1.25 6.96
C ARG A 190 -24.03 1.26 5.45
N LEU A 191 -22.79 0.96 5.02
CA LEU A 191 -22.44 0.87 3.60
C LEU A 191 -23.03 -0.43 3.01
N ASP A 192 -23.48 -0.37 1.76
CA ASP A 192 -24.02 -1.52 1.03
C ASP A 192 -23.18 -1.79 -0.22
N MET A 193 -22.56 -2.96 -0.27
CA MET A 193 -21.77 -3.44 -1.39
C MET A 193 -22.60 -4.29 -2.38
N GLY A 194 -23.94 -4.28 -2.25
CA GLY A 194 -24.85 -4.97 -3.15
C GLY A 194 -24.58 -6.47 -3.25
N VAL A 195 -24.23 -6.94 -4.44
CA VAL A 195 -23.89 -8.35 -4.72
C VAL A 195 -22.38 -8.61 -4.80
N ASP A 196 -21.58 -7.59 -4.57
CA ASP A 196 -20.12 -7.68 -4.59
C ASP A 196 -19.62 -8.33 -3.29
N ARG A 197 -19.30 -9.63 -3.38
CA ARG A 197 -18.82 -10.41 -2.24
C ARG A 197 -17.44 -9.92 -1.76
N GLN A 198 -16.53 -9.57 -2.68
CA GLN A 198 -15.20 -9.08 -2.30
C GLN A 198 -15.32 -7.71 -1.63
N GLY A 199 -16.13 -6.82 -2.17
CA GLY A 199 -16.39 -5.52 -1.55
C GLY A 199 -16.94 -5.65 -0.12
N TRP A 200 -17.78 -6.66 0.17
CA TRP A 200 -18.21 -6.94 1.54
C TRP A 200 -17.08 -7.42 2.44
N LEU A 201 -16.16 -8.26 1.94
CA LEU A 201 -15.00 -8.68 2.70
C LEU A 201 -14.06 -7.51 3.01
N ASP A 202 -13.78 -6.67 2.02
CA ASP A 202 -12.93 -5.49 2.19
C ASP A 202 -13.53 -4.49 3.19
N LEU A 203 -14.84 -4.27 3.11
CA LEU A 203 -15.59 -3.42 4.05
C LEU A 203 -15.51 -3.97 5.49
N LEU A 204 -15.74 -5.26 5.68
CA LEU A 204 -15.68 -5.89 7.00
C LEU A 204 -14.24 -5.90 7.53
N PHE A 205 -13.25 -6.16 6.67
CA PHE A 205 -11.84 -6.13 7.05
C PHE A 205 -11.44 -4.74 7.57
N SER A 206 -11.72 -3.70 6.79
CA SER A 206 -11.36 -2.32 7.16
C SER A 206 -12.05 -1.79 8.42
N HIS A 207 -13.26 -2.28 8.73
CA HIS A 207 -14.01 -1.81 9.90
C HIS A 207 -13.81 -2.67 11.16
N LEU A 208 -13.60 -3.97 11.02
CA LEU A 208 -13.61 -4.90 12.15
C LEU A 208 -12.25 -5.52 12.44
N VAL A 209 -11.44 -5.78 11.41
CA VAL A 209 -10.17 -6.49 11.51
C VAL A 209 -9.01 -5.51 11.62
N GLU A 210 -8.78 -4.70 10.58
CA GLU A 210 -7.66 -3.75 10.50
C GLU A 210 -7.48 -2.90 11.77
N PRO A 211 -8.54 -2.27 12.34
CA PRO A 211 -8.41 -1.43 13.54
C PRO A 211 -8.00 -2.19 14.80
N LYS A 212 -7.82 -3.51 14.74
CA LYS A 212 -7.41 -4.36 15.87
C LYS A 212 -6.01 -4.93 15.72
N LEU A 213 -5.38 -4.74 14.55
CA LEU A 213 -4.09 -5.33 14.23
C LEU A 213 -2.91 -4.50 14.74
N GLY A 214 -1.84 -5.17 15.13
CA GLY A 214 -0.54 -4.55 15.37
C GLY A 214 -0.41 -3.75 16.66
N PHE A 215 -1.27 -3.94 17.68
CA PHE A 215 -1.18 -3.22 18.96
C PHE A 215 -0.27 -3.91 19.98
N GLU A 216 -0.27 -5.23 20.03
CA GLU A 216 0.61 -5.98 20.94
C GLU A 216 2.00 -6.17 20.34
N ALA A 217 2.04 -6.47 19.04
CA ALA A 217 3.25 -6.55 18.23
C ALA A 217 2.89 -6.27 16.76
N PRO A 218 3.84 -5.83 15.93
CA PRO A 218 3.63 -5.71 14.49
C PRO A 218 3.10 -7.03 13.93
N THR A 219 1.99 -6.98 13.18
CA THR A 219 1.24 -8.17 12.76
C THR A 219 1.21 -8.29 11.25
N LEU A 220 1.65 -9.44 10.74
CA LEU A 220 1.48 -9.82 9.34
C LEU A 220 0.11 -10.50 9.17
N ILE A 221 -0.64 -10.07 8.17
CA ILE A 221 -1.79 -10.80 7.65
C ILE A 221 -1.38 -11.46 6.36
N THR A 222 -1.56 -12.78 6.27
CA THR A 222 -1.18 -13.64 5.12
C THR A 222 -2.40 -14.26 4.47
N ASP A 223 -2.20 -14.95 3.34
CA ASP A 223 -3.21 -15.81 2.72
C ASP A 223 -4.51 -15.06 2.36
N TYR A 224 -4.34 -13.92 1.69
CA TYR A 224 -5.45 -13.10 1.21
C TYR A 224 -6.30 -13.81 0.15
N PRO A 225 -7.57 -13.42 -0.04
CA PRO A 225 -8.39 -13.96 -1.13
C PRO A 225 -7.74 -13.75 -2.51
N PRO A 226 -7.92 -14.70 -3.46
CA PRO A 226 -7.36 -14.57 -4.83
C PRO A 226 -7.81 -13.30 -5.55
N ALA A 227 -9.00 -12.79 -5.25
CA ALA A 227 -9.52 -11.56 -5.85
C ALA A 227 -8.68 -10.32 -5.52
N THR A 228 -7.88 -10.36 -4.44
CA THR A 228 -6.99 -9.27 -4.02
C THR A 228 -5.51 -9.59 -4.27
N ALA A 229 -5.22 -10.53 -5.18
CA ALA A 229 -3.86 -10.98 -5.43
C ALA A 229 -2.97 -9.91 -6.09
N ALA A 230 -3.54 -8.92 -6.76
CA ALA A 230 -2.79 -7.92 -7.53
C ALA A 230 -1.72 -8.59 -8.41
N LEU A 231 -0.43 -8.36 -8.16
CA LEU A 231 0.69 -8.97 -8.88
C LEU A 231 1.33 -10.16 -8.13
N ALA A 232 0.68 -10.68 -7.08
CA ALA A 232 1.15 -11.86 -6.37
C ALA A 232 0.77 -13.17 -7.09
N LYS A 233 1.53 -14.23 -6.88
CA LYS A 233 1.13 -15.59 -7.25
C LYS A 233 -0.12 -16.02 -6.48
N ILE A 234 -0.84 -16.99 -7.05
CA ILE A 234 -1.88 -17.73 -6.35
C ILE A 234 -1.28 -19.05 -5.87
N SER A 235 -1.58 -19.44 -4.65
CA SER A 235 -1.18 -20.70 -4.03
C SER A 235 -2.38 -21.35 -3.33
N THR A 236 -2.13 -22.45 -2.65
CA THR A 236 -3.15 -23.14 -1.82
C THR A 236 -2.67 -23.14 -0.37
N ASP A 237 -3.53 -22.74 0.54
CA ASP A 237 -3.25 -22.78 1.97
C ASP A 237 -3.30 -24.22 2.53
N ASN A 238 -2.98 -24.40 3.80
CA ASN A 238 -3.00 -25.71 4.47
C ASN A 238 -4.41 -26.31 4.58
N ASN A 239 -5.47 -25.52 4.37
CA ASN A 239 -6.86 -25.95 4.42
C ASN A 239 -7.45 -26.24 3.02
N GLY A 240 -6.64 -26.07 1.96
CA GLY A 240 -7.04 -26.33 0.59
C GLY A 240 -7.73 -25.14 -0.11
N HIS A 241 -7.76 -23.94 0.49
CA HIS A 241 -8.28 -22.75 -0.15
C HIS A 241 -7.24 -22.14 -1.09
N LEU A 242 -7.69 -21.66 -2.24
CA LEU A 242 -6.85 -20.78 -3.07
C LEU A 242 -6.66 -19.44 -2.39
N VAL A 243 -5.42 -18.99 -2.30
CA VAL A 243 -5.02 -17.74 -1.64
C VAL A 243 -3.99 -16.99 -2.47
N ALA A 244 -3.95 -15.68 -2.32
CA ALA A 244 -2.87 -14.87 -2.84
C ALA A 244 -1.62 -15.04 -1.96
N SER A 245 -0.48 -15.34 -2.57
CA SER A 245 0.82 -15.40 -1.91
C SER A 245 1.30 -13.98 -1.61
N ARG A 246 0.68 -13.35 -0.60
CA ARG A 246 0.98 -11.98 -0.16
C ARG A 246 0.84 -11.86 1.35
N PHE A 247 1.50 -10.86 1.90
CA PHE A 247 1.20 -10.41 3.26
C PHE A 247 1.15 -8.89 3.33
N GLU A 248 0.43 -8.39 4.32
CA GLU A 248 0.46 -6.98 4.72
C GLU A 248 0.92 -6.87 6.17
N LEU A 249 1.71 -5.84 6.46
CA LEU A 249 2.16 -5.50 7.81
C LEU A 249 1.27 -4.43 8.42
N TYR A 250 0.78 -4.69 9.61
CA TYR A 250 0.01 -3.74 10.41
C TYR A 250 0.73 -3.38 11.71
N ILE A 251 0.74 -2.09 12.07
CA ILE A 251 1.21 -1.57 13.35
C ILE A 251 0.18 -0.53 13.83
N ASN A 252 -0.34 -0.70 15.04
CA ASN A 252 -1.34 0.20 15.65
C ASN A 252 -2.57 0.44 14.75
N GLY A 253 -3.07 -0.60 14.08
CA GLY A 253 -4.22 -0.52 13.17
C GLY A 253 -3.93 0.26 11.88
N ILE A 254 -2.66 0.38 11.49
CA ILE A 254 -2.23 1.06 10.27
C ILE A 254 -1.45 0.07 9.41
N GLU A 255 -1.85 -0.09 8.15
CA GLU A 255 -1.09 -0.82 7.14
C GLU A 255 0.21 -0.05 6.84
N ILE A 256 1.34 -0.73 7.02
CA ILE A 256 2.68 -0.16 6.84
C ILE A 256 3.34 -0.68 5.57
N ALA A 257 3.15 -1.96 5.24
CA ALA A 257 3.78 -2.59 4.08
C ALA A 257 2.89 -3.67 3.47
N ASN A 258 3.12 -3.95 2.18
CA ASN A 258 2.46 -4.97 1.39
C ASN A 258 3.50 -5.72 0.57
N ALA A 259 3.50 -7.06 0.62
CA ALA A 259 4.51 -7.92 0.03
C ALA A 259 3.90 -9.05 -0.80
N TYR A 260 4.61 -9.42 -1.87
CA TYR A 260 4.18 -10.46 -2.80
C TYR A 260 5.29 -11.51 -3.02
N ASP A 261 4.88 -12.78 -3.19
CA ASP A 261 5.62 -13.72 -4.04
C ASP A 261 5.26 -13.37 -5.48
N GLU A 262 6.26 -12.94 -6.25
CA GLU A 262 6.05 -12.20 -7.50
C GLU A 262 5.57 -13.09 -8.64
N LEU A 263 4.48 -12.70 -9.28
CA LEU A 263 3.97 -13.38 -10.47
C LEU A 263 4.87 -13.08 -11.68
N ALA A 264 5.53 -14.11 -12.19
CA ALA A 264 6.40 -14.05 -13.39
C ALA A 264 5.74 -14.69 -14.62
N ASN A 265 4.42 -14.68 -14.70
CA ASN A 265 3.67 -15.25 -15.84
C ASN A 265 3.04 -14.12 -16.67
N LYS A 266 3.62 -13.86 -17.84
CA LYS A 266 3.17 -12.84 -18.79
C LYS A 266 1.68 -12.94 -19.15
N ASN A 267 1.21 -14.16 -19.46
CA ASN A 267 -0.16 -14.35 -19.92
C ASN A 267 -1.17 -14.12 -18.78
N GLU A 268 -0.87 -14.61 -17.59
CA GLU A 268 -1.71 -14.41 -16.42
C GLU A 268 -1.74 -12.94 -16.04
N LEU A 269 -0.59 -12.27 -16.02
CA LEU A 269 -0.51 -10.84 -15.69
C LEU A 269 -1.28 -9.98 -16.71
N LEU A 270 -1.16 -10.28 -18.01
CA LEU A 270 -1.94 -9.62 -19.05
C LEU A 270 -3.45 -9.83 -18.85
N ALA A 271 -3.88 -11.06 -18.52
CA ALA A 271 -5.28 -11.35 -18.26
C ALA A 271 -5.82 -10.55 -17.05
N ARG A 272 -5.03 -10.40 -15.98
CA ARG A 272 -5.38 -9.57 -14.82
C ARG A 272 -5.53 -8.09 -15.21
N PHE A 273 -4.57 -7.50 -15.91
CA PHE A 273 -4.66 -6.11 -16.38
C PHE A 273 -5.86 -5.86 -17.30
N GLN A 274 -6.20 -6.83 -18.15
CA GLN A 274 -7.39 -6.73 -18.99
C GLN A 274 -8.68 -6.82 -18.16
N ALA A 275 -8.73 -7.69 -17.15
CA ALA A 275 -9.87 -7.80 -16.23
C ALA A 275 -10.07 -6.52 -15.43
N ASP A 276 -9.00 -5.92 -14.90
CA ASP A 276 -9.03 -4.62 -14.20
C ASP A 276 -9.61 -3.54 -15.11
N ASN A 277 -9.08 -3.41 -16.33
CA ASN A 277 -9.58 -2.43 -17.30
C ASN A 277 -11.04 -2.66 -17.69
N ALA A 278 -11.48 -3.92 -17.78
CA ALA A 278 -12.89 -4.24 -18.01
C ALA A 278 -13.77 -3.83 -16.83
N LEU A 279 -13.28 -4.01 -15.59
CA LEU A 279 -13.97 -3.56 -14.38
C LEU A 279 -13.97 -2.04 -14.28
N ARG A 280 -12.86 -1.35 -14.57
CA ARG A 280 -12.80 0.12 -14.64
C ARG A 280 -13.83 0.66 -15.60
N ALA A 281 -13.92 0.11 -16.82
CA ALA A 281 -14.93 0.52 -17.82
C ALA A 281 -16.37 0.30 -17.31
N LYS A 282 -16.65 -0.82 -16.63
CA LYS A 282 -17.96 -1.10 -16.02
C LYS A 282 -18.32 -0.11 -14.92
N LEU A 283 -17.33 0.39 -14.19
CA LEU A 283 -17.49 1.40 -13.13
C LEU A 283 -17.44 2.85 -13.66
N ASN A 284 -17.36 3.06 -14.97
CA ASN A 284 -17.17 4.35 -15.62
C ASN A 284 -15.88 5.08 -15.21
N LEU A 285 -14.85 4.33 -14.83
CA LEU A 285 -13.50 4.84 -14.58
C LEU A 285 -12.67 4.83 -15.87
N PRO A 286 -11.70 5.73 -16.05
CA PRO A 286 -10.78 5.70 -17.19
C PRO A 286 -10.01 4.36 -17.22
N THR A 287 -9.95 3.72 -18.40
CA THR A 287 -9.07 2.57 -18.60
C THR A 287 -7.62 3.04 -18.70
N MET A 288 -6.69 2.21 -18.19
CA MET A 288 -5.27 2.54 -18.13
C MET A 288 -4.50 1.83 -19.25
N PRO A 289 -3.54 2.51 -19.90
CA PRO A 289 -2.61 1.84 -20.81
C PRO A 289 -1.82 0.76 -20.07
N ILE A 290 -1.78 -0.44 -20.68
CA ILE A 290 -1.02 -1.58 -20.14
C ILE A 290 0.47 -1.40 -20.43
N ASP A 291 1.33 -1.67 -19.43
CA ASP A 291 2.79 -1.68 -19.61
C ASP A 291 3.26 -2.99 -20.24
N TYR A 292 3.34 -3.00 -21.57
CA TYR A 292 3.85 -4.16 -22.32
C TYR A 292 5.34 -4.43 -22.10
N ASN A 293 6.14 -3.41 -21.70
CA ASN A 293 7.54 -3.62 -21.35
C ASN A 293 7.70 -4.42 -20.04
N LEU A 294 6.79 -4.26 -19.09
CA LEU A 294 6.73 -5.12 -17.91
C LEU A 294 6.36 -6.55 -18.30
N LEU A 295 5.35 -6.71 -19.16
CA LEU A 295 4.93 -8.03 -19.63
C LEU A 295 6.06 -8.77 -20.37
N ASP A 296 6.83 -8.07 -21.19
CA ASP A 296 7.99 -8.64 -21.88
C ASP A 296 9.12 -9.01 -20.91
N ALA A 297 9.27 -8.28 -19.80
CA ALA A 297 10.26 -8.59 -18.78
C ALA A 297 9.90 -9.81 -17.89
N CYS A 298 8.63 -10.25 -17.89
CA CYS A 298 8.19 -11.36 -17.04
C CYS A 298 8.94 -12.68 -17.33
N ASP A 299 9.31 -12.92 -18.58
CA ASP A 299 10.01 -14.16 -18.99
C ASP A 299 11.42 -14.26 -18.37
N ASP A 300 12.04 -13.11 -18.08
CA ASP A 300 13.37 -12.99 -17.47
C ASP A 300 13.32 -12.65 -15.97
N LEU A 301 12.13 -12.49 -15.39
CA LEU A 301 12.00 -12.17 -13.98
C LEU A 301 12.41 -13.38 -13.11
N PRO A 302 13.41 -13.25 -12.22
CA PRO A 302 13.79 -14.35 -11.35
C PRO A 302 12.67 -14.72 -10.39
N VAL A 303 12.64 -15.95 -9.90
CA VAL A 303 11.82 -16.26 -8.71
C VAL A 303 12.25 -15.34 -7.59
N CYS A 304 11.33 -14.54 -7.07
CA CYS A 304 11.62 -13.48 -6.08
C CYS A 304 10.37 -13.11 -5.29
N SER A 305 10.61 -12.47 -4.17
CA SER A 305 9.57 -11.75 -3.43
C SER A 305 9.93 -10.27 -3.38
N GLY A 306 8.89 -9.43 -3.39
CA GLY A 306 8.99 -7.97 -3.31
C GLY A 306 8.07 -7.41 -2.24
N ILE A 307 8.39 -6.21 -1.74
CA ILE A 307 7.61 -5.54 -0.70
C ILE A 307 7.69 -4.03 -0.90
N ALA A 308 6.54 -3.37 -0.75
CA ALA A 308 6.39 -1.93 -0.69
C ALA A 308 6.04 -1.50 0.73
N LEU A 309 6.73 -0.48 1.26
CA LEU A 309 6.56 0.05 2.61
C LEU A 309 6.38 1.57 2.57
N GLY A 310 5.30 2.06 3.18
CA GLY A 310 5.03 3.49 3.32
C GLY A 310 5.90 4.14 4.40
N ILE A 311 6.95 4.88 4.01
CA ILE A 311 7.89 5.51 4.95
C ILE A 311 7.19 6.53 5.84
N ASP A 312 6.24 7.30 5.31
CA ASP A 312 5.53 8.31 6.07
C ASP A 312 4.64 7.69 7.14
N ARG A 313 3.97 6.57 6.84
CA ARG A 313 3.19 5.81 7.82
C ARG A 313 4.08 5.13 8.87
N LEU A 314 5.22 4.56 8.47
CA LEU A 314 6.21 4.02 9.41
C LEU A 314 6.72 5.11 10.35
N PHE A 315 7.02 6.30 9.81
CA PHE A 315 7.47 7.46 10.60
C PHE A 315 6.38 7.95 11.57
N MET A 316 5.10 7.96 11.13
CA MET A 316 3.97 8.25 12.02
C MET A 316 3.95 7.32 13.23
N VAL A 317 4.03 6.01 13.00
CA VAL A 317 3.97 5.00 14.07
C VAL A 317 5.20 5.11 14.97
N LEU A 318 6.40 5.24 14.40
CA LEU A 318 7.65 5.34 15.15
C LEU A 318 7.67 6.54 16.13
N HIS A 319 6.96 7.61 15.79
CA HIS A 319 6.92 8.84 16.59
C HIS A 319 5.54 9.17 17.18
N ASN A 320 4.59 8.22 17.13
CA ASN A 320 3.22 8.38 17.64
C ASN A 320 2.57 9.70 17.15
N LEU A 321 2.72 10.01 15.86
CA LEU A 321 2.13 11.19 15.26
C LEU A 321 0.63 10.97 15.00
N PRO A 322 -0.21 12.01 15.19
CA PRO A 322 -1.67 11.86 15.13
C PRO A 322 -2.19 11.62 13.71
N ASP A 323 -1.50 12.15 12.70
CA ASP A 323 -1.85 12.02 11.29
C ASP A 323 -0.62 12.20 10.38
N ILE A 324 -0.78 11.86 9.10
CA ILE A 324 0.29 11.87 8.10
C ILE A 324 0.82 13.29 7.80
N ASN A 325 0.03 14.34 8.04
CA ASN A 325 0.46 15.72 7.82
C ASN A 325 1.65 16.10 8.71
N HIS A 326 1.80 15.43 9.86
CA HIS A 326 2.94 15.62 10.76
C HIS A 326 4.17 14.80 10.35
N ALA A 327 4.04 13.93 9.36
CA ALA A 327 5.13 13.11 8.79
C ALA A 327 5.65 13.66 7.45
N ILE A 328 4.92 14.59 6.82
CA ILE A 328 5.23 15.20 5.51
C ILE A 328 5.57 16.68 5.71
N ALA A 329 6.64 17.14 5.08
CA ALA A 329 7.12 18.51 5.27
C ALA A 329 6.13 19.57 4.74
N ILE A 330 5.65 19.37 3.52
CA ILE A 330 4.59 20.18 2.87
C ILE A 330 3.63 19.18 2.24
N THR A 331 2.39 19.19 2.70
CA THR A 331 1.35 18.28 2.17
C THR A 331 0.79 18.78 0.84
N SER A 332 0.16 17.90 0.07
CA SER A 332 -0.45 18.27 -1.21
C SER A 332 -1.46 19.41 -1.12
N GLU A 333 -2.12 19.60 0.03
CA GLU A 333 -3.02 20.74 0.28
C GLU A 333 -2.30 22.09 0.40
N ARG A 334 -0.99 22.07 0.65
CA ARG A 334 -0.17 23.28 0.89
C ARG A 334 0.91 23.50 -0.15
N ALA A 335 1.07 22.55 -1.08
CA ALA A 335 2.06 22.61 -2.17
C ALA A 335 1.69 23.63 -3.26
#